data_bd0a34e6dc7f25c0374cc8107f7ab877
#
_entry.id   bd0a34e6dc7f25c0374cc8107f7ab877
#
_cell.length_a   1.000
_cell.length_b   1.000
_cell.length_c   1.000
_cell.angle_alpha   90.00
_cell.angle_beta   90.00
_cell.angle_gamma   90.00
#
_symmetry.space_group_name_H-M   'P 1'
#
loop_
_entity.id
_entity.type
_entity.pdbx_description
1 polymer ?
#
loop_
_entity_poly.entity_id
_entity_poly.type
_entity_poly.pdbx_seq_one_letter_code
_entity_poly.pdbx_strand_id
1 'polypeptide(L)'
;MKETVFKSITNLIKKYKVITLCGSTRFKDAFMEAQRRLTLEGNIVISVGLFGHSGDDEVWADGRKEMLDDMHKRKIDMADEIFVINVGGYIGSSTRSEIEYAIATGKAVHYLEEAAK
;
A
#
# COMPACT_ATOMS: atom_id res chain seq x y z
N MET A 1 17.70 26.90 -15.89
CA MET A 1 18.14 25.83 -16.83
C MET A 1 18.23 24.47 -16.15
N LYS A 2 19.07 24.35 -15.12
CA LYS A 2 19.23 23.06 -14.40
C LYS A 2 17.93 22.60 -13.78
N GLU A 3 17.15 23.49 -13.17
CA GLU A 3 15.88 23.15 -12.56
C GLU A 3 14.85 22.63 -13.57
N THR A 4 14.80 23.26 -14.75
CA THR A 4 13.86 22.84 -15.80
C THR A 4 14.21 21.45 -16.32
N VAL A 5 15.50 21.16 -16.54
CA VAL A 5 15.96 19.84 -16.99
C VAL A 5 15.66 18.80 -15.90
N PHE A 6 15.93 19.14 -14.64
CA PHE A 6 15.67 18.23 -13.51
C PHE A 6 14.17 17.90 -13.40
N LYS A 7 13.31 18.92 -13.53
CA LYS A 7 11.85 18.72 -13.49
C LYS A 7 11.38 17.83 -14.63
N SER A 8 11.91 18.01 -15.83
CA SER A 8 11.54 17.20 -16.99
C SER A 8 11.90 15.74 -16.77
N ILE A 9 13.10 15.47 -16.25
CA ILE A 9 13.54 14.11 -15.92
C ILE A 9 12.68 13.52 -14.82
N THR A 10 12.39 14.29 -13.78
CA THR A 10 11.55 13.85 -12.68
C THR A 10 10.14 13.51 -13.15
N ASN A 11 9.56 14.31 -14.04
CA ASN A 11 8.23 14.05 -14.58
C ASN A 11 8.20 12.78 -15.42
N LEU A 12 9.25 12.50 -16.18
CA LEU A 12 9.36 11.27 -16.96
C LEU A 12 9.47 10.04 -16.03
N ILE A 13 10.28 10.15 -14.97
CA ILE A 13 10.42 9.07 -13.98
C ILE A 13 9.11 8.84 -13.24
N LYS A 14 8.37 9.92 -12.94
CA LYS A 14 7.09 9.85 -12.21
C LYS A 14 5.89 9.77 -13.15
N LYS A 15 6.08 9.20 -14.33
CA LYS A 15 5.00 9.05 -15.30
C LYS A 15 3.82 8.23 -14.73
N TYR A 16 4.11 7.27 -13.87
CA TYR A 16 3.10 6.41 -13.27
C TYR A 16 2.99 6.69 -11.79
N LYS A 17 1.76 6.78 -11.30
CA LYS A 17 1.51 6.89 -9.87
C LYS A 17 1.90 5.59 -9.18
N VAL A 18 2.48 5.71 -7.98
CA VAL A 18 2.83 4.56 -7.15
C VAL A 18 1.81 4.43 -6.04
N ILE A 19 1.20 3.26 -5.93
CA ILE A 19 0.16 2.97 -4.93
C ILE A 19 0.58 1.78 -4.10
N THR A 20 0.61 1.94 -2.78
CA THR A 20 0.86 0.82 -1.87
C THR A 20 -0.46 0.32 -1.30
N LEU A 21 -0.69 -0.99 -1.40
CA LEU A 21 -1.87 -1.64 -0.86
C LEU A 21 -1.66 -1.92 0.62
N CYS A 22 -2.66 -1.57 1.43
CA CYS A 22 -2.69 -1.82 2.87
C CYS A 22 -3.97 -2.58 3.21
N GLY A 23 -3.94 -3.40 4.25
CA GLY A 23 -5.14 -4.14 4.65
C GLY A 23 -4.79 -5.45 5.32
N SER A 24 -5.81 -6.12 5.85
CA SER A 24 -5.61 -7.42 6.45
C SER A 24 -5.22 -8.47 5.40
N THR A 25 -4.17 -9.22 5.69
CA THR A 25 -3.69 -10.28 4.78
C THR A 25 -4.67 -11.45 4.65
N ARG A 26 -5.78 -11.44 5.40
CA ARG A 26 -6.88 -12.39 5.21
C ARG A 26 -7.63 -12.16 3.89
N PHE A 27 -7.52 -10.95 3.33
CA PHE A 27 -8.24 -10.58 2.10
C PHE A 27 -7.37 -10.78 0.85
N LYS A 28 -6.69 -11.92 0.76
CA LYS A 28 -5.76 -12.18 -0.34
C LYS A 28 -6.39 -11.98 -1.72
N ASP A 29 -7.59 -12.50 -1.93
CA ASP A 29 -8.24 -12.39 -3.24
C ASP A 29 -8.55 -10.94 -3.60
N ALA A 30 -9.00 -10.14 -2.63
CA ALA A 30 -9.27 -8.73 -2.85
C ALA A 30 -7.98 -7.94 -3.15
N PHE A 31 -6.87 -8.29 -2.48
CA PHE A 31 -5.55 -7.72 -2.80
C PHE A 31 -5.15 -8.02 -4.23
N MET A 32 -5.29 -9.27 -4.66
CA MET A 32 -4.91 -9.68 -6.00
C MET A 32 -5.75 -8.98 -7.06
N GLU A 33 -7.06 -8.86 -6.82
CA GLU A 33 -7.95 -8.17 -7.75
C GLU A 33 -7.64 -6.67 -7.82
N ALA A 34 -7.42 -6.02 -6.68
CA ALA A 34 -7.06 -4.60 -6.66
C ALA A 34 -5.72 -4.37 -7.37
N GLN A 35 -4.73 -5.22 -7.10
CA GLN A 35 -3.43 -5.14 -7.75
C GLN A 35 -3.59 -5.22 -9.28
N ARG A 36 -4.36 -6.17 -9.74
CA ARG A 36 -4.61 -6.35 -11.17
C ARG A 36 -5.28 -5.13 -11.77
N ARG A 37 -6.36 -4.66 -11.17
CA ARG A 37 -7.13 -3.53 -11.68
C ARG A 37 -6.30 -2.25 -11.72
N LEU A 38 -5.63 -1.93 -10.62
CA LEU A 38 -4.83 -0.71 -10.53
C LEU A 38 -3.64 -0.73 -11.49
N THR A 39 -3.04 -1.90 -11.69
CA THR A 39 -1.95 -2.07 -12.65
C THR A 39 -2.44 -1.80 -14.07
N LEU A 40 -3.60 -2.35 -14.42
CA LEU A 40 -4.18 -2.15 -15.76
C LEU A 40 -4.59 -0.70 -15.99
N GLU A 41 -4.89 0.03 -14.92
CA GLU A 41 -5.19 1.47 -14.99
C GLU A 41 -3.94 2.34 -15.11
N GLY A 42 -2.76 1.75 -15.09
CA GLY A 42 -1.51 2.48 -15.30
C GLY A 42 -0.78 2.87 -14.03
N ASN A 43 -0.99 2.17 -12.93
CA ASN A 43 -0.32 2.47 -11.67
C ASN A 43 0.76 1.43 -11.36
N ILE A 44 1.83 1.87 -10.71
CA ILE A 44 2.80 0.96 -10.10
C ILE A 44 2.23 0.55 -8.76
N VAL A 45 2.06 -0.76 -8.55
CA VAL A 45 1.42 -1.27 -7.32
C VAL A 45 2.44 -2.00 -6.46
N ILE A 46 2.52 -1.60 -5.19
CA ILE A 46 3.35 -2.26 -4.18
C ILE A 46 2.39 -2.95 -3.21
N SER A 47 2.57 -4.26 -3.03
CA SER A 47 1.69 -5.05 -2.16
C SER A 47 2.45 -5.59 -0.95
N VAL A 48 1.77 -6.43 -0.15
CA VAL A 48 2.31 -6.92 1.12
C VAL A 48 3.39 -7.98 0.98
N GLY A 49 3.48 -8.63 -0.17
CA GLY A 49 4.48 -9.67 -0.40
C GLY A 49 4.08 -11.03 0.14
N LEU A 50 3.68 -11.11 1.40
CA LEU A 50 3.24 -12.34 2.05
C LEU A 50 1.88 -12.14 2.71
N PHE A 51 1.06 -13.17 2.65
CA PHE A 51 -0.29 -13.14 3.22
C PHE A 51 -0.36 -14.08 4.43
N GLY A 52 0.09 -13.60 5.59
CA GLY A 52 0.20 -14.40 6.80
C GLY A 52 -1.11 -15.04 7.25
N HIS A 53 -2.24 -14.33 7.11
CA HIS A 53 -3.56 -14.86 7.48
C HIS A 53 -4.17 -15.73 6.37
N SER A 54 -3.45 -15.92 5.26
CA SER A 54 -3.93 -16.70 4.12
C SER A 54 -2.90 -17.72 3.65
N GLY A 55 -2.14 -18.27 4.59
CA GLY A 55 -1.27 -19.44 4.34
C GLY A 55 0.22 -19.19 4.41
N ASP A 56 0.69 -17.95 4.36
CA ASP A 56 2.12 -17.66 4.41
C ASP A 56 2.60 -17.59 5.87
N ASP A 57 2.72 -18.74 6.51
CA ASP A 57 2.97 -18.87 7.94
C ASP A 57 4.34 -18.34 8.37
N GLU A 58 5.27 -18.19 7.45
CA GLU A 58 6.62 -17.69 7.72
C GLU A 58 6.61 -16.31 8.38
N VAL A 59 5.56 -15.52 8.17
CA VAL A 59 5.45 -14.17 8.78
C VAL A 59 5.39 -14.21 10.29
N TRP A 60 5.02 -15.38 10.87
CA TRP A 60 4.83 -15.51 12.34
C TRP A 60 6.10 -15.94 13.07
N ALA A 61 7.23 -16.11 12.37
CA ALA A 61 8.49 -16.42 13.02
C ALA A 61 8.97 -15.24 13.87
N ASP A 62 9.74 -15.54 14.94
CA ASP A 62 10.20 -14.53 15.90
C ASP A 62 10.86 -13.32 15.25
N GLY A 63 10.41 -12.12 15.62
CA GLY A 63 10.93 -10.85 15.13
C GLY A 63 10.53 -10.51 13.70
N ARG A 64 9.92 -11.43 12.99
CA ARG A 64 9.62 -11.22 11.57
C ARG A 64 8.45 -10.25 11.37
N LYS A 65 7.45 -10.32 12.24
CA LYS A 65 6.30 -9.42 12.15
C LYS A 65 6.70 -7.96 12.32
N GLU A 66 7.58 -7.68 13.28
CA GLU A 66 8.06 -6.32 13.51
C GLU A 66 8.80 -5.77 12.29
N MET A 67 9.66 -6.59 11.69
CA MET A 67 10.40 -6.23 10.50
C MET A 67 9.44 -5.98 9.33
N LEU A 68 8.43 -6.84 9.14
CA LEU A 68 7.47 -6.70 8.06
C LEU A 68 6.58 -5.47 8.25
N ASP A 69 6.18 -5.17 9.49
CA ASP A 69 5.39 -3.97 9.79
C ASP A 69 6.19 -2.69 9.47
N ASP A 70 7.47 -2.66 9.85
CA ASP A 70 8.32 -1.52 9.52
C ASP A 70 8.55 -1.42 8.01
N MET A 71 8.85 -2.55 7.37
CA MET A 71 9.04 -2.59 5.92
C MET A 71 7.82 -2.05 5.18
N HIS A 72 6.63 -2.38 5.67
CA HIS A 72 5.41 -1.90 5.00
C HIS A 72 5.29 -0.38 5.07
N LYS A 73 5.71 0.23 6.19
CA LYS A 73 5.76 1.69 6.28
C LYS A 73 6.78 2.29 5.31
N ARG A 74 7.90 1.58 5.06
CA ARG A 74 8.84 2.01 4.01
C ARG A 74 8.21 1.93 2.62
N LYS A 75 7.37 0.92 2.38
CA LYS A 75 6.60 0.85 1.13
C LYS A 75 5.65 2.04 0.99
N ILE A 76 5.05 2.48 2.09
CA ILE A 76 4.21 3.69 2.09
C ILE A 76 5.05 4.92 1.76
N ASP A 77 6.26 5.01 2.32
CA ASP A 77 7.18 6.11 2.00
C ASP A 77 7.48 6.21 0.50
N MET A 78 7.55 5.07 -0.18
CA MET A 78 7.84 4.98 -1.61
C MET A 78 6.65 5.32 -2.49
N ALA A 79 5.47 5.43 -1.93
CA ALA A 79 4.23 5.59 -2.68
C ALA A 79 3.76 7.04 -2.72
N ASP A 80 2.95 7.35 -3.73
CA ASP A 80 2.23 8.61 -3.78
C ASP A 80 0.97 8.55 -2.91
N GLU A 81 0.37 7.37 -2.82
CA GLU A 81 -0.85 7.16 -2.06
C GLU A 81 -0.96 5.70 -1.62
N ILE A 82 -1.86 5.45 -0.67
CA ILE A 82 -2.19 4.08 -0.28
C ILE A 82 -3.63 3.77 -0.68
N PHE A 83 -3.87 2.48 -0.92
CA PHE A 83 -5.20 1.95 -1.21
C PHE A 83 -5.50 0.87 -0.18
N VAL A 84 -6.53 1.10 0.64
CA VAL A 84 -6.86 0.24 1.77
C VAL A 84 -7.87 -0.83 1.33
N ILE A 85 -7.48 -2.09 1.50
CA ILE A 85 -8.33 -3.25 1.20
C ILE A 85 -9.17 -3.54 2.45
N ASN A 86 -10.33 -2.92 2.54
CA ASN A 86 -11.21 -3.00 3.71
C ASN A 86 -12.50 -3.74 3.39
N VAL A 87 -12.39 -5.01 3.03
CA VAL A 87 -13.55 -5.83 2.70
C VAL A 87 -14.53 -5.83 3.88
N GLY A 88 -15.81 -5.53 3.60
CA GLY A 88 -16.83 -5.43 4.62
C GLY A 88 -16.60 -4.29 5.61
N GLY A 89 -15.73 -3.36 5.28
CA GLY A 89 -15.38 -2.25 6.16
C GLY A 89 -14.34 -2.59 7.23
N TYR A 90 -13.82 -3.83 7.22
CA TYR A 90 -12.88 -4.26 8.26
C TYR A 90 -11.51 -3.60 8.11
N ILE A 91 -11.05 -3.01 9.21
CA ILE A 91 -9.71 -2.41 9.34
C ILE A 91 -9.12 -2.88 10.65
N GLY A 92 -8.07 -3.72 10.58
CA GLY A 92 -7.37 -4.20 11.76
C GLY A 92 -6.40 -3.17 12.33
N SER A 93 -5.77 -3.49 13.46
CA SER A 93 -4.88 -2.56 14.16
C SER A 93 -3.64 -2.19 13.33
N SER A 94 -3.04 -3.16 12.66
CA SER A 94 -1.87 -2.89 11.80
C SER A 94 -2.23 -1.95 10.65
N THR A 95 -3.36 -2.20 10.00
CA THR A 95 -3.85 -1.36 8.91
C THR A 95 -4.18 0.04 9.40
N ARG A 96 -4.79 0.16 10.58
CA ARG A 96 -5.07 1.47 11.17
C ARG A 96 -3.78 2.26 11.38
N SER A 97 -2.74 1.61 11.91
CA SER A 97 -1.44 2.25 12.10
C SER A 97 -0.86 2.73 10.77
N GLU A 98 -1.03 1.94 9.71
CA GLU A 98 -0.54 2.31 8.37
C GLU A 98 -1.31 3.51 7.80
N ILE A 99 -2.62 3.55 8.00
CA ILE A 99 -3.45 4.68 7.57
C ILE A 99 -3.00 5.96 8.29
N GLU A 100 -2.81 5.88 9.61
CA GLU A 100 -2.35 7.02 10.40
C GLU A 100 -0.97 7.50 9.93
N TYR A 101 -0.07 6.56 9.65
CA TYR A 101 1.26 6.88 9.14
C TYR A 101 1.18 7.57 7.76
N ALA A 102 0.35 7.06 6.87
CA ALA A 102 0.17 7.64 5.54
C ALA A 102 -0.34 9.08 5.64
N ILE A 103 -1.35 9.32 6.49
CA ILE A 103 -1.90 10.65 6.71
C ILE A 103 -0.83 11.58 7.26
N ALA A 104 -0.09 11.13 8.29
CA ALA A 104 0.94 11.93 8.94
C ALA A 104 2.07 12.31 7.97
N THR A 105 2.35 11.48 6.97
CA THR A 105 3.40 11.74 5.98
C THR A 105 2.87 12.36 4.68
N GLY A 106 1.61 12.80 4.69
CA GLY A 106 1.02 13.55 3.56
C GLY A 106 0.60 12.72 2.38
N LYS A 107 0.41 11.42 2.56
CA LYS A 107 -0.04 10.54 1.47
C LYS A 107 -1.55 10.53 1.40
N ALA A 108 -2.11 10.49 0.20
CA ALA A 108 -3.55 10.32 0.02
C ALA A 108 -3.95 8.89 0.40
N VAL A 109 -5.16 8.75 0.93
CA VAL A 109 -5.69 7.45 1.36
C VAL A 109 -7.00 7.19 0.63
N HIS A 110 -7.05 6.05 -0.07
CA HIS A 110 -8.26 5.59 -0.74
C HIS A 110 -8.66 4.23 -0.20
N TYR A 111 -9.89 3.88 -0.33
CA TYR A 111 -10.46 2.65 0.24
C TYR A 111 -11.16 1.83 -0.82
N LEU A 112 -11.08 0.49 -0.68
CA LEU A 112 -11.84 -0.43 -1.55
C LEU A 112 -13.33 -0.22 -1.37
N GLU A 113 -13.76 -0.09 -0.10
CA GLU A 113 -15.17 0.17 0.24
C GLU A 113 -15.24 1.47 1.01
N GLU A 114 -16.19 2.31 0.65
CA GLU A 114 -16.37 3.57 1.36
C GLU A 114 -16.77 3.30 2.82
N ALA A 115 -16.26 4.15 3.72
CA ALA A 115 -16.62 4.03 5.11
C ALA A 115 -18.12 4.23 5.29
N ALA A 116 -18.72 3.44 6.18
CA ALA A 116 -20.12 3.61 6.53
C ALA A 116 -20.33 5.00 7.13
N LYS A 117 -21.34 5.68 6.67
CA LYS A 117 -21.67 7.01 7.17
C LYS A 117 -22.60 6.92 8.38
#